data_b43db54863d9f94ae7a95293dc4fadf2
#
_entry.id   b43db54863d9f94ae7a95293dc4fadf2
#
_cell.length_a   1.000
_cell.length_b   1.000
_cell.length_c   1.000
_cell.angle_alpha   90.00
_cell.angle_beta   90.00
_cell.angle_gamma   90.00
#
_symmetry.space_group_name_H-M   'P 1'
#
loop_
_entity.id
_entity.type
_entity.pdbx_description
1 polymer ?
#
loop_
_entity_poly.entity_id
_entity_poly.type
_entity_poly.pdbx_seq_one_letter_code
_entity_poly.pdbx_strand_id
1 'polypeptide(L)'
;MKPILSRLLSAVLLCCVVARAAPSGKAKPTPSLQQKIAHIEANGMAAHPDPTPTVLTEDEVNAYFASGELKMPAGVQSVHLRGEDEQITGTARVDFDQVRAGVHSSNPLLSLFSGVHDVEVATHAYGEGGLGYVHVDSVSLDGVEVPRFVLQLFVEKYLTPRYPEIGLDSKFKLPDRIDSAQVGEHKVTLIQKYLP
;
A
#
# COMPACT_ATOMS: atom_id res chain seq x y z
N MET A 1 10.39 13.08 12.41
CA MET A 1 10.16 11.63 12.27
C MET A 1 9.66 11.40 10.84
N LYS A 2 10.42 10.68 10.03
CA LYS A 2 10.14 10.49 8.59
C LYS A 2 9.13 9.34 8.40
N PRO A 3 8.23 9.41 7.44
CA PRO A 3 7.13 8.47 7.26
C PRO A 3 7.59 7.17 6.59
N ILE A 4 8.22 6.29 7.34
CA ILE A 4 8.76 5.01 6.84
C ILE A 4 7.61 4.04 6.57
N LEU A 5 6.60 4.08 7.41
CA LEU A 5 5.36 3.33 7.25
C LEU A 5 4.65 3.61 5.93
N SER A 6 4.76 4.85 5.45
CA SER A 6 4.25 5.30 4.17
C SER A 6 4.85 4.55 2.97
N ARG A 7 6.13 4.16 3.04
CA ARG A 7 6.82 3.53 1.90
C ARG A 7 6.63 2.02 1.82
N LEU A 8 6.55 1.31 2.96
CA LEU A 8 6.21 -0.12 2.98
C LEU A 8 4.75 -0.36 2.57
N LEU A 9 3.86 0.50 3.05
CA LEU A 9 2.45 0.44 2.71
C LEU A 9 2.17 0.92 1.28
N SER A 10 2.99 1.83 0.73
CA SER A 10 2.85 2.30 -0.66
C SER A 10 3.10 1.22 -1.70
N ALA A 11 3.90 0.20 -1.35
CA ALA A 11 4.12 -0.94 -2.24
C ALA A 11 2.92 -1.88 -2.30
N VAL A 12 2.21 -2.02 -1.20
CA VAL A 12 1.02 -2.86 -1.09
C VAL A 12 -0.24 -2.04 -1.43
N LEU A 13 -0.16 -0.73 -1.32
CA LEU A 13 -1.22 0.21 -1.57
C LEU A 13 -0.93 1.08 -2.81
N LEU A 14 -1.02 0.52 -3.99
CA LEU A 14 -1.00 1.33 -5.22
C LEU A 14 -2.12 2.39 -5.28
N CYS A 15 -2.97 2.45 -4.28
CA CYS A 15 -4.06 3.43 -4.14
C CYS A 15 -4.05 4.28 -2.88
N CYS A 16 -3.12 4.10 -1.91
CA CYS A 16 -3.24 4.79 -0.62
C CYS A 16 -1.95 5.49 -0.22
N VAL A 17 -1.95 6.78 -0.34
CA VAL A 17 -0.82 7.67 -0.03
C VAL A 17 -0.96 8.37 1.31
N VAL A 18 0.14 8.32 2.02
CA VAL A 18 0.66 9.22 3.08
C VAL A 18 -0.33 9.96 3.96
N ALA A 19 -0.34 9.60 5.24
CA ALA A 19 -0.87 10.47 6.28
C ALA A 19 -0.09 10.41 7.58
N ARG A 20 0.05 11.60 8.18
CA ARG A 20 0.57 11.81 9.53
C ARG A 20 -0.50 11.45 10.57
N ALA A 21 -0.13 10.63 11.56
CA ALA A 21 -0.97 10.34 12.71
C ALA A 21 -0.95 11.46 13.74
N ALA A 22 -2.13 11.78 14.28
CA ALA A 22 -2.30 12.46 15.56
C ALA A 22 -3.01 11.49 16.51
N PRO A 23 -2.69 11.46 17.82
CA PRO A 23 -3.19 10.42 18.72
C PRO A 23 -4.58 10.71 19.22
N SER A 24 -5.46 9.73 19.19
CA SER A 24 -6.70 9.76 19.96
C SER A 24 -7.17 8.36 20.39
N GLY A 25 -7.33 8.21 21.65
CA GLY A 25 -7.60 7.25 22.65
C GLY A 25 -8.48 6.03 22.45
N LYS A 26 -7.98 4.90 22.95
CA LYS A 26 -8.56 3.74 23.62
C LYS A 26 -9.31 2.69 22.81
N ALA A 27 -8.60 1.66 22.43
CA ALA A 27 -8.99 0.26 22.60
C ALA A 27 -7.72 -0.59 22.71
N LYS A 28 -7.71 -1.62 23.56
CA LYS A 28 -6.51 -2.35 23.98
C LYS A 28 -6.10 -3.40 22.96
N PRO A 29 -4.82 -3.68 22.81
CA PRO A 29 -4.20 -4.16 21.59
C PRO A 29 -3.96 -5.67 21.59
N THR A 30 -4.16 -6.26 20.47
CA THR A 30 -3.26 -7.29 19.94
C THR A 30 -1.86 -6.67 19.83
N PRO A 31 -0.71 -7.43 19.91
CA PRO A 31 0.59 -6.86 19.59
C PRO A 31 0.48 -6.33 18.19
N SER A 32 0.12 -5.10 18.14
CA SER A 32 -0.52 -4.49 16.98
C SER A 32 0.51 -4.37 15.89
N LEU A 33 0.07 -4.35 14.65
CA LEU A 33 0.88 -3.96 13.50
C LEU A 33 1.82 -2.79 13.85
N GLN A 34 1.37 -1.82 14.64
CA GLN A 34 2.19 -0.72 15.14
C GLN A 34 3.42 -1.14 15.94
N GLN A 35 3.31 -2.14 16.84
CA GLN A 35 4.45 -2.64 17.60
C GLN A 35 5.45 -3.35 16.71
N LYS A 36 4.97 -4.12 15.72
CA LYS A 36 5.83 -4.78 14.73
C LYS A 36 6.52 -3.76 13.85
N ILE A 37 5.82 -2.70 13.43
CA ILE A 37 6.40 -1.60 12.68
C ILE A 37 7.47 -0.88 13.49
N ALA A 38 7.19 -0.53 14.74
CA ALA A 38 8.16 0.10 15.63
C ALA A 38 9.39 -0.80 15.85
N HIS A 39 9.18 -2.12 15.93
CA HIS A 39 10.28 -3.10 15.99
C HIS A 39 11.12 -3.09 14.70
N ILE A 40 10.49 -3.12 13.53
CA ILE A 40 11.17 -3.07 12.23
C ILE A 40 12.00 -1.78 12.11
N GLU A 41 11.43 -0.63 12.48
CA GLU A 41 12.13 0.67 12.48
C GLU A 41 13.34 0.65 13.42
N ALA A 42 13.16 0.19 14.65
CA ALA A 42 14.24 0.12 15.64
C ALA A 42 15.35 -0.83 15.19
N ASN A 43 14.99 -2.00 14.66
CA ASN A 43 15.93 -2.99 14.14
C ASN A 43 16.67 -2.45 12.91
N GLY A 44 16.00 -1.74 12.02
CA GLY A 44 16.62 -1.10 10.85
C GLY A 44 17.66 -0.02 11.21
N MET A 45 17.54 0.60 12.40
CA MET A 45 18.52 1.57 12.93
C MET A 45 19.69 0.91 13.68
N ALA A 46 19.58 -0.37 14.03
CA ALA A 46 20.62 -1.08 14.76
C ALA A 46 21.91 -1.21 13.92
N ALA A 47 23.07 -1.21 14.57
CA ALA A 47 24.36 -1.44 13.90
C ALA A 47 24.39 -2.81 13.19
N HIS A 48 23.81 -3.82 13.83
CA HIS A 48 23.62 -5.16 13.29
C HIS A 48 22.15 -5.53 13.44
N PRO A 49 21.34 -5.36 12.39
CA PRO A 49 19.94 -5.75 12.42
C PRO A 49 19.79 -7.26 12.68
N ASP A 50 18.84 -7.60 13.55
CA ASP A 50 18.44 -8.98 13.79
C ASP A 50 17.76 -9.52 12.51
N PRO A 51 18.24 -10.62 11.91
CA PRO A 51 17.65 -11.21 10.71
C PRO A 51 16.41 -12.06 11.01
N THR A 52 15.97 -12.15 12.25
CA THR A 52 14.75 -12.90 12.62
C THR A 52 13.56 -12.39 11.83
N PRO A 53 12.83 -13.25 11.10
CA PRO A 53 11.70 -12.81 10.28
C PRO A 53 10.61 -12.15 11.12
N THR A 54 10.11 -11.01 10.64
CA THR A 54 8.90 -10.38 11.18
C THR A 54 7.72 -10.73 10.29
N VAL A 55 6.70 -11.37 10.87
CA VAL A 55 5.48 -11.76 10.16
C VAL A 55 4.37 -10.75 10.48
N LEU A 56 3.79 -10.16 9.43
CA LEU A 56 2.60 -9.33 9.49
C LEU A 56 1.43 -10.16 8.97
N THR A 57 0.38 -10.34 9.78
CA THR A 57 -0.81 -11.08 9.35
C THR A 57 -1.82 -10.17 8.66
N GLU A 58 -2.64 -10.75 7.79
CA GLU A 58 -3.73 -10.06 7.10
C GLU A 58 -4.68 -9.38 8.10
N ASP A 59 -5.05 -10.10 9.17
CA ASP A 59 -5.95 -9.56 10.20
C ASP A 59 -5.37 -8.33 10.89
N GLU A 60 -4.06 -8.34 11.22
CA GLU A 60 -3.39 -7.20 11.84
C GLU A 60 -3.36 -5.98 10.91
N VAL A 61 -3.12 -6.21 9.63
CA VAL A 61 -3.09 -5.16 8.61
C VAL A 61 -4.49 -4.57 8.43
N ASN A 62 -5.51 -5.42 8.26
CA ASN A 62 -6.90 -4.98 8.09
C ASN A 62 -7.45 -4.30 9.35
N ALA A 63 -7.12 -4.81 10.55
CA ALA A 63 -7.48 -4.17 11.81
C ALA A 63 -6.86 -2.75 11.92
N TYR A 64 -5.63 -2.57 11.46
CA TYR A 64 -4.97 -1.27 11.45
C TYR A 64 -5.64 -0.29 10.49
N PHE A 65 -6.04 -0.73 9.29
CA PHE A 65 -6.84 0.11 8.38
C PHE A 65 -8.18 0.50 8.98
N ALA A 66 -8.86 -0.43 9.64
CA ALA A 66 -10.15 -0.19 10.28
C ALA A 66 -10.07 0.68 11.53
N SER A 67 -8.90 0.80 12.17
CA SER A 67 -8.72 1.54 13.44
C SER A 67 -8.91 3.05 13.30
N GLY A 68 -8.81 3.60 12.09
CA GLY A 68 -8.84 5.03 11.82
C GLY A 68 -7.56 5.78 12.24
N GLU A 69 -6.55 5.07 12.72
CA GLU A 69 -5.24 5.67 13.06
C GLU A 69 -4.44 6.05 11.81
N LEU A 70 -4.65 5.31 10.74
CA LEU A 70 -4.11 5.66 9.44
C LEU A 70 -5.03 6.67 8.75
N LYS A 71 -4.52 7.85 8.49
CA LYS A 71 -5.24 8.84 7.69
C LYS A 71 -5.25 8.38 6.23
N MET A 72 -6.37 7.97 5.74
CA MET A 72 -6.53 7.57 4.34
C MET A 72 -6.31 8.74 3.38
N PRO A 73 -5.81 8.48 2.17
CA PRO A 73 -5.75 9.48 1.11
C PRO A 73 -7.13 10.08 0.82
N ALA A 74 -7.13 11.29 0.26
CA ALA A 74 -8.38 11.91 -0.17
C ALA A 74 -9.13 11.00 -1.15
N GLY A 75 -10.39 10.75 -0.87
CA GLY A 75 -11.26 9.89 -1.67
C GLY A 75 -11.28 8.42 -1.24
N VAL A 76 -10.31 7.91 -0.49
CA VAL A 76 -10.32 6.52 -0.01
C VAL A 76 -11.11 6.43 1.29
N GLN A 77 -12.22 5.68 1.28
CA GLN A 77 -13.14 5.56 2.41
C GLN A 77 -12.89 4.30 3.25
N SER A 78 -12.53 3.20 2.60
CA SER A 78 -12.19 1.94 3.25
C SER A 78 -11.17 1.16 2.42
N VAL A 79 -10.38 0.33 3.09
CA VAL A 79 -9.44 -0.60 2.43
C VAL A 79 -9.48 -1.92 3.16
N HIS A 80 -9.47 -3.01 2.40
CA HIS A 80 -9.30 -4.36 2.90
C HIS A 80 -8.31 -5.09 1.99
N LEU A 81 -7.36 -5.81 2.57
CA LEU A 81 -6.33 -6.56 1.86
C LEU A 81 -6.49 -8.04 2.12
N ARG A 82 -6.22 -8.85 1.11
CA ARG A 82 -6.13 -10.29 1.18
C ARG A 82 -4.83 -10.74 0.54
N GLY A 83 -4.05 -11.54 1.25
CA GLY A 83 -2.80 -12.11 0.78
C GLY A 83 -2.97 -13.57 0.37
N GLU A 84 -2.46 -13.89 -0.81
CA GLU A 84 -2.25 -15.25 -1.32
C GLU A 84 -0.77 -15.38 -1.71
N ASP A 85 -0.32 -16.55 -2.19
CA ASP A 85 1.08 -16.72 -2.57
C ASP A 85 1.49 -15.70 -3.66
N GLU A 86 2.45 -14.84 -3.31
CA GLU A 86 2.99 -13.75 -4.14
C GLU A 86 1.94 -12.74 -4.63
N GLN A 87 0.66 -12.92 -4.30
CA GLN A 87 -0.43 -12.06 -4.76
C GLN A 87 -1.11 -11.34 -3.59
N ILE A 88 -1.45 -10.09 -3.80
CA ILE A 88 -2.27 -9.28 -2.89
C ILE A 88 -3.48 -8.78 -3.67
N THR A 89 -4.66 -9.07 -3.17
CA THR A 89 -5.91 -8.46 -3.62
C THR A 89 -6.31 -7.39 -2.62
N GLY A 90 -6.41 -6.14 -3.09
CA GLY A 90 -6.91 -5.01 -2.32
C GLY A 90 -8.31 -4.64 -2.79
N THR A 91 -9.25 -4.52 -1.84
CA THR A 91 -10.57 -3.93 -2.10
C THR A 91 -10.68 -2.60 -1.38
N ALA A 92 -11.26 -1.61 -2.03
CA ALA A 92 -11.39 -0.26 -1.48
C ALA A 92 -12.67 0.40 -1.99
N ARG A 93 -13.27 1.25 -1.14
CA ARG A 93 -14.31 2.17 -1.60
C ARG A 93 -13.69 3.53 -1.83
N VAL A 94 -13.79 4.04 -3.06
CA VAL A 94 -13.05 5.22 -3.52
C VAL A 94 -13.98 6.25 -4.14
N ASP A 95 -13.93 7.49 -3.62
CA ASP A 95 -14.52 8.68 -4.23
C ASP A 95 -13.49 9.30 -5.20
N PHE A 96 -13.64 9.01 -6.46
CA PHE A 96 -12.74 9.49 -7.49
C PHE A 96 -12.81 10.99 -7.72
N ASP A 97 -13.92 11.65 -7.37
CA ASP A 97 -14.01 13.10 -7.49
C ASP A 97 -13.08 13.80 -6.50
N GLN A 98 -12.90 13.22 -5.30
CA GLN A 98 -11.89 13.67 -4.35
C GLN A 98 -10.46 13.32 -4.79
N VAL A 99 -10.24 12.12 -5.36
CA VAL A 99 -8.92 11.72 -5.89
C VAL A 99 -8.47 12.69 -6.99
N ARG A 100 -9.39 13.08 -7.86
CA ARG A 100 -9.15 13.99 -8.98
C ARG A 100 -9.15 15.47 -8.59
N ALA A 101 -9.47 15.83 -7.35
CA ALA A 101 -9.71 17.20 -6.92
C ALA A 101 -8.65 18.17 -7.47
N GLY A 102 -9.11 19.18 -8.22
CA GLY A 102 -8.26 20.19 -8.86
C GLY A 102 -7.62 19.80 -10.19
N VAL A 103 -7.85 18.56 -10.67
CA VAL A 103 -7.34 18.11 -11.98
C VAL A 103 -8.50 17.75 -12.90
N HIS A 104 -8.74 18.55 -13.94
CA HIS A 104 -9.76 18.28 -14.94
C HIS A 104 -9.15 17.56 -16.16
N SER A 105 -9.93 16.67 -16.76
CA SER A 105 -9.58 16.01 -18.01
C SER A 105 -10.77 16.04 -18.96
N SER A 106 -10.51 16.38 -20.21
CA SER A 106 -11.49 16.28 -21.29
C SER A 106 -11.48 14.91 -21.98
N ASN A 107 -10.60 14.00 -21.54
CA ASN A 107 -10.53 12.65 -22.09
C ASN A 107 -11.74 11.82 -21.62
N PRO A 108 -12.64 11.39 -22.52
CA PRO A 108 -13.84 10.64 -22.16
C PRO A 108 -13.54 9.30 -21.49
N LEU A 109 -12.40 8.66 -21.77
CA LEU A 109 -11.98 7.41 -21.12
C LEU A 109 -11.76 7.58 -19.61
N LEU A 110 -11.39 8.79 -19.17
CA LEU A 110 -11.18 9.08 -17.76
C LEU A 110 -12.48 9.44 -17.02
N SER A 111 -13.62 9.54 -17.71
CA SER A 111 -14.93 9.72 -17.07
C SER A 111 -15.36 8.47 -16.27
N LEU A 112 -14.80 7.31 -16.57
CA LEU A 112 -14.98 6.08 -15.81
C LEU A 112 -14.58 6.25 -14.32
N PHE A 113 -13.57 7.10 -14.06
CA PHE A 113 -13.10 7.41 -12.72
C PHE A 113 -13.81 8.65 -12.16
N SER A 114 -15.13 8.60 -12.00
CA SER A 114 -15.95 9.70 -11.43
C SER A 114 -16.98 9.14 -10.46
N GLY A 115 -17.22 9.85 -9.35
CA GLY A 115 -18.11 9.39 -8.30
C GLY A 115 -17.47 8.36 -7.38
N VAL A 116 -18.28 7.60 -6.66
CA VAL A 116 -17.84 6.60 -5.67
C VAL A 116 -18.02 5.21 -6.23
N HIS A 117 -16.92 4.45 -6.25
CA HIS A 117 -16.88 3.07 -6.75
C HIS A 117 -16.26 2.11 -5.74
N ASP A 118 -16.68 0.85 -5.80
CA ASP A 118 -15.97 -0.25 -5.19
C ASP A 118 -14.84 -0.68 -6.15
N VAL A 119 -13.62 -0.57 -5.68
CA VAL A 119 -12.40 -0.85 -6.46
C VAL A 119 -11.79 -2.13 -5.96
N GLU A 120 -11.46 -3.04 -6.86
CA GLU A 120 -10.64 -4.21 -6.57
C GLU A 120 -9.36 -4.17 -7.40
N VAL A 121 -8.22 -4.41 -6.75
CA VAL A 121 -6.90 -4.42 -7.38
C VAL A 121 -6.21 -5.72 -7.05
N ALA A 122 -5.85 -6.49 -8.06
CA ALA A 122 -4.99 -7.66 -7.93
C ALA A 122 -3.56 -7.30 -8.32
N THR A 123 -2.60 -7.68 -7.47
CA THR A 123 -1.19 -7.34 -7.65
C THR A 123 -0.30 -8.52 -7.30
N HIS A 124 0.79 -8.72 -8.05
CA HIS A 124 1.93 -9.50 -7.59
C HIS A 124 2.94 -8.59 -6.90
N ALA A 125 3.36 -8.98 -5.69
CA ALA A 125 4.28 -8.17 -4.90
C ALA A 125 5.29 -9.04 -4.17
N TYR A 126 6.57 -8.66 -4.26
CA TYR A 126 7.65 -9.30 -3.52
C TYR A 126 8.79 -8.32 -3.26
N GLY A 127 9.68 -8.68 -2.36
CA GLY A 127 10.89 -7.93 -2.05
C GLY A 127 12.11 -8.82 -2.06
N GLU A 128 13.19 -8.38 -2.73
CA GLU A 128 14.46 -9.10 -2.82
C GLU A 128 15.63 -8.12 -2.91
N GLY A 129 16.72 -8.42 -2.17
CA GLY A 129 17.93 -7.61 -2.21
C GLY A 129 17.73 -6.14 -1.84
N GLY A 130 16.80 -5.84 -0.93
CA GLY A 130 16.47 -4.48 -0.52
C GLY A 130 15.62 -3.70 -1.51
N LEU A 131 15.10 -4.35 -2.54
CA LEU A 131 14.20 -3.77 -3.54
C LEU A 131 12.83 -4.43 -3.46
N GLY A 132 11.79 -3.62 -3.51
CA GLY A 132 10.40 -4.05 -3.64
C GLY A 132 9.94 -3.96 -5.09
N TYR A 133 9.16 -4.93 -5.49
CA TYR A 133 8.55 -5.03 -6.81
C TYR A 133 7.05 -5.21 -6.65
N VAL A 134 6.29 -4.44 -7.41
CA VAL A 134 4.83 -4.54 -7.48
C VAL A 134 4.42 -4.49 -8.93
N HIS A 135 3.64 -5.45 -9.35
CA HIS A 135 2.99 -5.52 -10.65
C HIS A 135 1.48 -5.55 -10.46
N VAL A 136 0.77 -4.61 -11.07
CA VAL A 136 -0.70 -4.60 -11.07
C VAL A 136 -1.20 -5.51 -12.18
N ASP A 137 -1.86 -6.60 -11.81
CA ASP A 137 -2.43 -7.57 -12.74
C ASP A 137 -3.72 -7.05 -13.34
N SER A 138 -4.65 -6.67 -12.47
CA SER A 138 -5.96 -6.16 -12.87
C SER A 138 -6.51 -5.13 -11.88
N VAL A 139 -7.38 -4.30 -12.36
CA VAL A 139 -8.20 -3.38 -11.55
C VAL A 139 -9.63 -3.47 -12.06
N SER A 140 -10.58 -3.64 -11.14
CA SER A 140 -12.00 -3.55 -11.46
C SER A 140 -12.68 -2.41 -10.69
N LEU A 141 -13.70 -1.82 -11.31
CA LEU A 141 -14.61 -0.84 -10.71
C LEU A 141 -16.01 -1.45 -10.72
N ASP A 142 -16.62 -1.59 -9.54
CA ASP A 142 -17.93 -2.22 -9.35
C ASP A 142 -18.04 -3.60 -10.04
N GLY A 143 -16.94 -4.37 -10.01
CA GLY A 143 -16.84 -5.70 -10.64
C GLY A 143 -16.57 -5.71 -12.14
N VAL A 144 -16.37 -4.55 -12.76
CA VAL A 144 -16.03 -4.44 -14.19
C VAL A 144 -14.54 -4.15 -14.34
N GLU A 145 -13.82 -5.03 -15.03
CA GLU A 145 -12.39 -4.86 -15.26
C GLU A 145 -12.09 -3.64 -16.14
N VAL A 146 -11.15 -2.82 -15.69
CA VAL A 146 -10.70 -1.62 -16.39
C VAL A 146 -9.54 -2.00 -17.33
N PRO A 147 -9.62 -1.69 -18.65
CA PRO A 147 -8.53 -1.97 -19.56
C PRO A 147 -7.22 -1.31 -19.15
N ARG A 148 -6.10 -2.04 -19.23
CA ARG A 148 -4.77 -1.58 -18.77
C ARG A 148 -4.37 -0.22 -19.33
N PHE A 149 -4.67 0.07 -20.61
CA PHE A 149 -4.35 1.38 -21.20
C PHE A 149 -5.14 2.53 -20.58
N VAL A 150 -6.37 2.27 -20.09
CA VAL A 150 -7.19 3.28 -19.39
C VAL A 150 -6.64 3.51 -17.98
N LEU A 151 -6.20 2.44 -17.31
CA LEU A 151 -5.50 2.53 -16.02
C LEU A 151 -4.20 3.34 -16.16
N GLN A 152 -3.44 3.09 -17.21
CA GLN A 152 -2.20 3.83 -17.49
C GLN A 152 -2.46 5.33 -17.62
N LEU A 153 -3.49 5.71 -18.41
CA LEU A 153 -3.90 7.12 -18.54
C LEU A 153 -4.31 7.74 -17.19
N PHE A 154 -5.02 6.97 -16.35
CA PHE A 154 -5.42 7.43 -15.01
C PHE A 154 -4.20 7.66 -14.10
N VAL A 155 -3.30 6.68 -14.05
CA VAL A 155 -2.06 6.75 -13.24
C VAL A 155 -1.22 7.94 -13.66
N GLU A 156 -0.94 8.09 -14.95
CA GLU A 156 -0.12 9.20 -15.47
C GLU A 156 -0.74 10.56 -15.20
N LYS A 157 -2.06 10.66 -15.31
CA LYS A 157 -2.74 11.95 -15.14
C LYS A 157 -2.93 12.36 -13.70
N TYR A 158 -3.27 11.43 -12.81
CA TYR A 158 -3.74 11.76 -11.45
C TYR A 158 -2.80 11.28 -10.34
N LEU A 159 -2.07 10.18 -10.54
CA LEU A 159 -1.20 9.63 -9.52
C LEU A 159 0.27 10.05 -9.69
N THR A 160 0.85 9.87 -10.85
CA THR A 160 2.28 10.17 -11.10
C THR A 160 2.68 11.61 -10.74
N PRO A 161 1.87 12.66 -10.97
CA PRO A 161 2.25 14.01 -10.59
C PRO A 161 2.40 14.23 -9.08
N ARG A 162 1.72 13.41 -8.27
CA ARG A 162 1.78 13.45 -6.81
C ARG A 162 2.75 12.41 -6.25
N TYR A 163 2.89 11.30 -6.97
CA TYR A 163 3.60 10.08 -6.57
C TYR A 163 4.37 9.51 -7.75
N PRO A 164 5.51 10.10 -8.11
CA PRO A 164 6.24 9.73 -9.33
C PRO A 164 6.78 8.29 -9.34
N GLU A 165 6.89 7.65 -8.16
CA GLU A 165 7.35 6.27 -8.01
C GLU A 165 6.22 5.24 -8.19
N ILE A 166 4.94 5.71 -8.32
CA ILE A 166 3.78 4.85 -8.45
C ILE A 166 3.41 4.66 -9.92
N GLY A 167 3.28 3.41 -10.31
CA GLY A 167 2.86 2.96 -11.64
C GLY A 167 2.15 1.62 -11.59
N LEU A 168 1.74 1.11 -12.74
CA LEU A 168 1.22 -0.26 -12.86
C LEU A 168 2.31 -1.31 -12.65
N ASP A 169 3.56 -0.90 -12.90
CA ASP A 169 4.77 -1.65 -12.58
C ASP A 169 5.65 -0.72 -11.74
N SER A 170 5.90 -1.08 -10.49
CA SER A 170 6.66 -0.27 -9.56
C SER A 170 7.85 -1.04 -9.02
N LYS A 171 9.00 -0.34 -8.96
CA LYS A 171 10.22 -0.82 -8.32
C LYS A 171 10.72 0.29 -7.40
N PHE A 172 10.96 -0.04 -6.13
CA PHE A 172 11.38 0.94 -5.13
C PHE A 172 12.30 0.30 -4.10
N LYS A 173 13.03 1.14 -3.38
CA LYS A 173 13.92 0.69 -2.31
C LYS A 173 13.09 0.37 -1.05
N LEU A 174 13.26 -0.84 -0.52
CA LEU A 174 12.67 -1.22 0.77
C LEU A 174 13.31 -0.40 1.91
N PRO A 175 12.50 0.09 2.86
CA PRO A 175 12.98 0.86 3.99
C PRO A 175 13.61 -0.04 5.05
N ASP A 176 14.22 0.59 6.08
CA ASP A 176 14.63 -0.03 7.34
C ASP A 176 15.48 -1.29 7.17
N ARG A 177 16.32 -1.31 6.14
CA ARG A 177 17.17 -2.47 5.81
C ARG A 177 16.40 -3.77 5.63
N ILE A 178 15.14 -3.71 5.21
CA ILE A 178 14.43 -4.90 4.76
C ILE A 178 15.13 -5.40 3.50
N ASP A 179 15.63 -6.63 3.57
CA ASP A 179 16.29 -7.31 2.46
C ASP A 179 15.27 -8.06 1.61
N SER A 180 14.32 -8.73 2.26
CA SER A 180 13.28 -9.46 1.54
C SER A 180 11.91 -9.26 2.16
N ALA A 181 10.89 -9.33 1.31
CA ALA A 181 9.48 -9.30 1.66
C ALA A 181 8.76 -10.37 0.84
N GLN A 182 8.16 -11.34 1.50
CA GLN A 182 7.42 -12.42 0.84
C GLN A 182 5.96 -12.37 1.24
N VAL A 183 5.10 -12.30 0.23
CA VAL A 183 3.66 -12.45 0.39
C VAL A 183 3.34 -13.94 0.36
N GLY A 184 2.63 -14.41 1.35
CA GLY A 184 2.09 -15.76 1.41
C GLY A 184 0.64 -15.73 1.86
N GLU A 185 0.04 -16.89 2.02
CA GLU A 185 -1.35 -17.00 2.41
C GLU A 185 -1.62 -16.27 3.74
N HIS A 186 -2.46 -15.21 3.70
CA HIS A 186 -2.86 -14.37 4.83
C HIS A 186 -1.73 -13.73 5.64
N LYS A 187 -0.55 -13.52 5.04
CA LYS A 187 0.59 -12.91 5.73
C LYS A 187 1.64 -12.34 4.77
N VAL A 188 2.45 -11.44 5.33
CA VAL A 188 3.70 -10.99 4.71
C VAL A 188 4.84 -11.27 5.68
N THR A 189 5.92 -11.88 5.19
CA THR A 189 7.13 -12.16 5.96
C THR A 189 8.23 -11.21 5.51
N LEU A 190 8.80 -10.46 6.46
CA LEU A 190 9.87 -9.50 6.23
C LEU A 190 11.15 -9.98 6.89
N ILE A 191 12.27 -9.87 6.18
CA ILE A 191 13.62 -10.16 6.72
C ILE A 191 14.47 -8.91 6.56
N GLN A 192 15.13 -8.49 7.64
CA GLN A 192 16.06 -7.39 7.65
C GLN A 192 17.49 -7.92 7.67
N LYS A 193 18.38 -7.23 6.97
CA LYS A 193 19.80 -7.55 6.94
C LYS A 193 20.65 -6.29 7.03
N TYR A 194 21.88 -6.46 7.44
CA TYR A 194 22.90 -5.44 7.23
C TYR A 194 23.17 -5.36 5.71
N LEU A 195 22.80 -4.22 5.13
CA LEU A 195 23.17 -3.86 3.76
C LEU A 195 24.38 -2.94 3.86
N PRO A 196 25.54 -3.33 3.32
CA PRO A 196 26.78 -2.57 3.39
C PRO A 196 26.68 -1.20 2.70
#